data_9588d7dc561a2cf943aad6360eceb552
#
_entry.id   9588d7dc561a2cf943aad6360eceb552
#
_cell.length_a   1.000
_cell.length_b   1.000
_cell.length_c   1.000
_cell.angle_alpha   90.00
_cell.angle_beta   90.00
_cell.angle_gamma   90.00
#
_symmetry.space_group_name_H-M   'P 1'
#
loop_
_entity.id
_entity.type
_entity.pdbx_description
1 polymer ?
#
loop_
_entity_poly.entity_id
_entity_poly.type
_entity_poly.pdbx_seq_one_letter_code
_entity_poly.pdbx_strand_id
1 'polypeptide(L)'
;MNWLAKTLTTGLFALGLSACSDSNQQADPDFTPQNTERRFSSDNSPLVLFDEAHHNFLTMHGRYRAFTDVLQSDGYTVIASTQPFTEAHLNQADILVITNALDRQRSDFSPPFGSAFTAQEVAAVMRWIEQGGALFLVADHTPFPRVIDNLTTALGIEFSDGHVGNAHFSITDQTLASHAITLASVPALRKLPGATSMTGFGVTSAVGGAASAAVAEPPSGQIEQVRSFGGSAFKVPDGATSLLTLGPGATSVTPDIPFQVTADTPRVAVDGWSQGAVLELGKGRVAVFAEGMMFSSQRDTSSGKKYGMNSAGAEHNEGFLLNVMAWLVRAD
;
A
#
# COMPACT_ATOMS: atom_id res chain seq x y z
N MET A 1 -43.75 34.48 -41.24
CA MET A 1 -43.91 33.48 -40.16
C MET A 1 -42.58 32.77 -40.03
N ASN A 2 -41.74 33.26 -39.08
CA ASN A 2 -40.35 32.76 -38.88
C ASN A 2 -40.36 31.71 -37.78
N TRP A 3 -39.93 30.50 -38.11
CA TRP A 3 -39.67 29.44 -37.13
C TRP A 3 -38.18 29.43 -36.81
N LEU A 4 -37.85 29.87 -35.61
CA LEU A 4 -36.52 29.76 -35.00
C LEU A 4 -36.38 28.34 -34.44
N ALA A 5 -35.52 27.55 -35.05
CA ALA A 5 -35.05 26.28 -34.49
C ALA A 5 -34.03 26.58 -33.35
N LYS A 6 -34.37 26.23 -32.13
CA LYS A 6 -33.43 26.24 -30.99
C LYS A 6 -32.64 24.93 -31.04
N THR A 7 -31.39 25.03 -31.41
CA THR A 7 -30.41 23.95 -31.27
C THR A 7 -30.00 23.85 -29.80
N LEU A 8 -30.39 22.77 -29.15
CA LEU A 8 -29.90 22.40 -27.81
C LEU A 8 -28.52 21.79 -27.99
N THR A 9 -27.47 22.50 -27.63
CA THR A 9 -26.12 21.98 -27.56
C THR A 9 -25.96 21.25 -26.23
N THR A 10 -26.08 19.94 -26.26
CA THR A 10 -25.76 19.07 -25.11
C THR A 10 -24.24 19.05 -24.95
N GLY A 11 -23.75 19.83 -24.01
CA GLY A 11 -22.33 19.78 -23.63
C GLY A 11 -22.01 18.44 -22.95
N LEU A 12 -21.31 17.57 -23.68
CA LEU A 12 -20.70 16.37 -23.13
C LEU A 12 -19.52 16.82 -22.25
N PHE A 13 -19.73 16.88 -20.93
CA PHE A 13 -18.64 16.97 -19.98
C PHE A 13 -17.94 15.60 -19.94
N ALA A 14 -16.93 15.43 -20.78
CA ALA A 14 -15.96 14.37 -20.63
C ALA A 14 -15.15 14.69 -19.37
N LEU A 15 -15.51 14.08 -18.25
CA LEU A 15 -14.63 13.93 -17.10
C LEU A 15 -13.42 13.11 -17.59
N GLY A 16 -12.36 13.81 -17.98
CA GLY A 16 -11.08 13.22 -18.27
C GLY A 16 -10.52 12.62 -16.97
N LEU A 17 -10.84 11.35 -16.72
CA LEU A 17 -10.02 10.50 -15.89
C LEU A 17 -8.70 10.39 -16.66
N SER A 18 -7.71 11.20 -16.26
CA SER A 18 -6.33 11.00 -16.67
C SER A 18 -5.95 9.60 -16.17
N ALA A 19 -6.14 8.60 -17.04
CA ALA A 19 -5.51 7.32 -16.87
C ALA A 19 -4.02 7.62 -16.73
N CYS A 20 -3.48 7.42 -15.53
CA CYS A 20 -2.05 7.40 -15.33
C CYS A 20 -1.52 6.32 -16.28
N SER A 21 -1.01 6.73 -17.44
CA SER A 21 -0.29 5.81 -18.28
C SER A 21 0.94 5.42 -17.48
N ASP A 22 0.98 4.20 -17.00
CA ASP A 22 2.06 3.63 -16.19
C ASP A 22 3.47 3.81 -16.79
N SER A 23 3.55 4.15 -18.07
CA SER A 23 4.79 4.31 -18.82
C SER A 23 5.67 5.47 -18.35
N ASN A 24 5.11 6.51 -17.74
CA ASN A 24 5.84 7.72 -17.35
C ASN A 24 6.27 7.74 -15.87
N GLN A 25 5.79 6.82 -15.07
CA GLN A 25 6.19 6.74 -13.67
C GLN A 25 7.45 5.88 -13.51
N GLN A 26 8.46 6.44 -12.88
CA GLN A 26 9.75 5.80 -12.60
C GLN A 26 10.12 6.03 -11.14
N ALA A 27 11.02 5.17 -10.61
CA ALA A 27 11.62 5.43 -9.30
C ALA A 27 12.21 6.85 -9.27
N ASP A 28 11.91 7.60 -8.21
CA ASP A 28 12.50 8.93 -8.03
C ASP A 28 14.00 8.81 -7.73
N PRO A 29 14.89 9.25 -8.62
CA PRO A 29 16.32 9.13 -8.43
C PRO A 29 16.85 9.96 -7.24
N ASP A 30 16.08 10.97 -6.83
CA ASP A 30 16.45 11.90 -5.78
C ASP A 30 15.94 11.46 -4.40
N PHE A 31 15.26 10.30 -4.32
CA PHE A 31 14.77 9.79 -3.04
C PHE A 31 15.94 9.36 -2.14
N THR A 32 15.84 9.75 -0.89
CA THR A 32 16.75 9.31 0.18
C THR A 32 15.90 8.97 1.42
N PRO A 33 16.11 7.81 2.05
CA PRO A 33 15.43 7.47 3.29
C PRO A 33 15.59 8.56 4.35
N GLN A 34 14.51 8.82 5.08
CA GLN A 34 14.50 9.79 6.17
C GLN A 34 14.98 9.15 7.49
N ASN A 35 14.93 7.81 7.56
CA ASN A 35 15.40 7.06 8.74
C ASN A 35 16.89 7.33 8.99
N THR A 36 17.22 7.83 10.17
CA THR A 36 18.58 8.17 10.60
C THR A 36 19.13 7.20 11.63
N GLU A 37 18.31 6.35 12.21
CA GLU A 37 18.68 5.38 13.24
C GLU A 37 18.37 3.97 12.74
N ARG A 38 19.40 3.13 12.78
CA ARG A 38 19.32 1.75 12.34
C ARG A 38 18.79 0.88 13.46
N ARG A 39 17.69 0.17 13.25
CA ARG A 39 17.10 -0.77 14.23
C ARG A 39 17.92 -2.04 14.38
N PHE A 40 18.42 -2.59 13.28
CA PHE A 40 19.17 -3.84 13.28
C PHE A 40 20.65 -3.62 12.99
N SER A 41 21.51 -4.24 13.81
CA SER A 41 22.96 -4.30 13.54
C SER A 41 23.27 -5.32 12.43
N SER A 42 24.48 -5.26 11.87
CA SER A 42 24.92 -6.22 10.85
C SER A 42 24.84 -7.67 11.30
N ASP A 43 25.06 -7.93 12.61
CA ASP A 43 25.09 -9.28 13.17
C ASP A 43 23.69 -9.83 13.49
N ASN A 44 22.66 -9.00 13.40
CA ASN A 44 21.26 -9.35 13.68
C ASN A 44 20.31 -8.76 12.62
N SER A 45 20.75 -8.73 11.37
CA SER A 45 20.01 -8.20 10.23
C SER A 45 18.97 -9.21 9.75
N PRO A 46 17.66 -8.91 9.82
CA PRO A 46 16.66 -9.80 9.24
C PRO A 46 16.84 -9.92 7.74
N LEU A 47 16.72 -11.14 7.20
CA LEU A 47 16.81 -11.43 5.78
C LEU A 47 15.44 -11.32 5.11
N VAL A 48 15.33 -10.45 4.14
CA VAL A 48 14.14 -10.24 3.31
C VAL A 48 14.37 -10.85 1.93
N LEU A 49 13.57 -11.85 1.56
CA LEU A 49 13.44 -12.31 0.19
C LEU A 49 12.44 -11.43 -0.55
N PHE A 50 12.91 -10.68 -1.52
CA PHE A 50 12.06 -9.85 -2.39
C PHE A 50 11.74 -10.64 -3.66
N ASP A 51 10.48 -11.02 -3.86
CA ASP A 51 10.05 -11.83 -4.99
C ASP A 51 10.25 -11.11 -6.33
N GLU A 52 11.03 -11.70 -7.21
CA GLU A 52 11.21 -11.32 -8.61
C GLU A 52 11.10 -12.55 -9.56
N ALA A 53 10.60 -13.69 -9.02
CA ALA A 53 10.37 -14.90 -9.80
C ALA A 53 9.04 -14.87 -10.56
N HIS A 54 8.05 -14.12 -10.09
CA HIS A 54 6.68 -14.13 -10.56
C HIS A 54 6.32 -12.89 -11.39
N HIS A 55 7.23 -12.48 -12.28
CA HIS A 55 7.04 -11.35 -13.21
C HIS A 55 6.55 -10.07 -12.51
N ASN A 56 7.00 -9.83 -11.30
CA ASN A 56 6.56 -8.75 -10.43
C ASN A 56 6.71 -7.38 -11.11
N PHE A 57 5.63 -6.61 -11.09
CA PHE A 57 5.62 -5.27 -11.67
C PHE A 57 6.44 -4.27 -10.86
N LEU A 58 6.48 -4.46 -9.54
CA LEU A 58 7.28 -3.66 -8.62
C LEU A 58 8.50 -4.48 -8.20
N THR A 59 9.67 -4.08 -8.66
CA THR A 59 10.95 -4.79 -8.43
C THR A 59 11.87 -3.98 -7.53
N MET A 60 12.79 -4.67 -6.87
CA MET A 60 13.74 -4.15 -5.89
C MET A 60 14.59 -2.99 -6.43
N HIS A 61 15.03 -3.07 -7.68
CA HIS A 61 15.82 -2.03 -8.36
C HIS A 61 14.99 -1.16 -9.32
N GLY A 62 13.69 -1.47 -9.46
CA GLY A 62 12.73 -0.72 -10.26
C GLY A 62 11.97 0.30 -9.42
N ARG A 63 10.65 0.30 -9.55
CA ARG A 63 9.77 1.26 -8.85
C ARG A 63 9.79 1.11 -7.32
N TYR A 64 10.24 -0.04 -6.78
CA TYR A 64 10.37 -0.30 -5.35
C TYR A 64 11.80 -0.09 -4.81
N ARG A 65 12.68 0.58 -5.57
CA ARG A 65 14.01 0.96 -5.07
C ARG A 65 13.95 1.69 -3.73
N ALA A 66 13.02 2.64 -3.60
CA ALA A 66 12.84 3.39 -2.36
C ALA A 66 12.43 2.49 -1.17
N PHE A 67 11.56 1.50 -1.39
CA PHE A 67 11.22 0.50 -0.39
C PHE A 67 12.48 -0.24 0.09
N THR A 68 13.29 -0.70 -0.85
CA THR A 68 14.55 -1.41 -0.55
C THR A 68 15.53 -0.52 0.20
N ASP A 69 15.72 0.72 -0.26
CA ASP A 69 16.63 1.70 0.36
C ASP A 69 16.21 2.00 1.81
N VAL A 70 14.89 2.12 2.08
CA VAL A 70 14.34 2.33 3.42
C VAL A 70 14.63 1.13 4.32
N LEU A 71 14.37 -0.09 3.87
CA LEU A 71 14.67 -1.28 4.68
C LEU A 71 16.16 -1.43 4.97
N GLN A 72 17.01 -1.20 3.98
CA GLN A 72 18.47 -1.26 4.15
C GLN A 72 18.95 -0.16 5.12
N SER A 73 18.34 1.02 5.13
CA SER A 73 18.67 2.08 6.09
C SER A 73 18.37 1.67 7.53
N ASP A 74 17.34 0.87 7.76
CA ASP A 74 16.95 0.35 9.07
C ASP A 74 17.69 -0.95 9.48
N GLY A 75 18.51 -1.49 8.58
CA GLY A 75 19.43 -2.61 8.85
C GLY A 75 18.94 -3.96 8.36
N TYR A 76 17.90 -4.03 7.53
CA TYR A 76 17.52 -5.29 6.87
C TYR A 76 18.51 -5.65 5.76
N THR A 77 18.71 -6.95 5.54
CA THR A 77 19.36 -7.49 4.34
C THR A 77 18.27 -7.85 3.34
N VAL A 78 18.21 -7.17 2.20
CA VAL A 78 17.21 -7.40 1.16
C VAL A 78 17.88 -8.02 -0.04
N ILE A 79 17.38 -9.19 -0.49
CA ILE A 79 17.89 -9.89 -1.68
C ILE A 79 16.74 -10.26 -2.62
N ALA A 80 16.98 -10.15 -3.91
CA ALA A 80 16.03 -10.59 -4.92
C ALA A 80 15.92 -12.12 -4.94
N SER A 81 14.69 -12.63 -4.90
CA SER A 81 14.38 -14.05 -5.05
C SER A 81 13.90 -14.32 -6.47
N THR A 82 14.68 -15.04 -7.25
CA THR A 82 14.35 -15.42 -8.63
C THR A 82 13.97 -16.89 -8.76
N GLN A 83 13.68 -17.56 -7.65
CA GLN A 83 13.33 -18.97 -7.59
C GLN A 83 11.87 -19.16 -7.15
N PRO A 84 11.21 -20.23 -7.61
CA PRO A 84 9.89 -20.62 -7.12
C PRO A 84 9.86 -20.80 -5.61
N PHE A 85 8.69 -20.60 -4.99
CA PHE A 85 8.52 -20.76 -3.56
C PHE A 85 8.53 -22.23 -3.17
N THR A 86 9.60 -22.64 -2.51
CA THR A 86 9.71 -23.95 -1.83
C THR A 86 10.00 -23.74 -0.35
N GLU A 87 9.64 -24.70 0.49
CA GLU A 87 9.95 -24.62 1.93
C GLU A 87 11.45 -24.43 2.17
N ALA A 88 12.29 -25.15 1.44
CA ALA A 88 13.75 -25.05 1.58
C ALA A 88 14.28 -23.66 1.20
N HIS A 89 13.64 -22.99 0.23
CA HIS A 89 14.03 -21.64 -0.17
C HIS A 89 13.52 -20.62 0.84
N LEU A 90 12.25 -20.70 1.25
CA LEU A 90 11.62 -19.77 2.18
C LEU A 90 12.24 -19.82 3.59
N ASN A 91 12.67 -21.03 4.04
CA ASN A 91 13.33 -21.22 5.35
C ASN A 91 14.68 -20.51 5.50
N GLN A 92 15.20 -19.91 4.43
CA GLN A 92 16.42 -19.11 4.48
C GLN A 92 16.17 -17.67 4.92
N ALA A 93 14.91 -17.23 4.99
CA ALA A 93 14.54 -15.85 5.23
C ALA A 93 13.61 -15.67 6.43
N ASP A 94 13.62 -14.46 6.97
CA ASP A 94 12.70 -14.00 7.99
C ASP A 94 11.42 -13.44 7.40
N ILE A 95 11.52 -12.74 6.25
CA ILE A 95 10.40 -12.11 5.56
C ILE A 95 10.41 -12.46 4.07
N LEU A 96 9.25 -12.81 3.53
CA LEU A 96 8.97 -12.83 2.10
C LEU A 96 8.19 -11.57 1.72
N VAL A 97 8.67 -10.83 0.72
CA VAL A 97 7.99 -9.67 0.14
C VAL A 97 7.50 -10.03 -1.25
N ILE A 98 6.21 -9.96 -1.49
CA ILE A 98 5.56 -10.16 -2.79
C ILE A 98 4.87 -8.87 -3.20
N THR A 99 5.21 -8.32 -4.37
CA THR A 99 4.70 -7.04 -4.84
C THR A 99 4.21 -7.13 -6.28
N ASN A 100 2.91 -6.99 -6.48
CA ASN A 100 2.28 -6.97 -7.81
C ASN A 100 2.80 -8.07 -8.74
N ALA A 101 2.77 -9.33 -8.26
CA ALA A 101 3.11 -10.50 -9.05
C ALA A 101 2.15 -10.64 -10.24
N LEU A 102 2.64 -11.23 -11.33
CA LEU A 102 1.89 -11.50 -12.56
C LEU A 102 2.05 -12.96 -12.97
N ASP A 103 1.08 -13.46 -13.73
CA ASP A 103 1.10 -14.82 -14.27
C ASP A 103 2.13 -15.01 -15.40
N ARG A 104 2.56 -13.92 -16.03
CA ARG A 104 3.57 -13.89 -17.10
C ARG A 104 4.08 -12.48 -17.32
N GLN A 105 5.17 -12.33 -18.05
CA GLN A 105 5.60 -11.04 -18.59
C GLN A 105 4.49 -10.44 -19.47
N ARG A 106 4.05 -9.22 -19.14
CA ARG A 106 2.97 -8.54 -19.85
C ARG A 106 3.44 -7.22 -20.43
N SER A 107 3.13 -7.00 -21.71
CA SER A 107 3.26 -5.70 -22.37
C SER A 107 1.97 -4.88 -22.27
N ASP A 108 0.86 -5.56 -22.01
CA ASP A 108 -0.45 -5.01 -21.69
C ASP A 108 -1.09 -5.81 -20.55
N PHE A 109 -2.16 -5.29 -19.97
CA PHE A 109 -2.92 -5.96 -18.93
C PHE A 109 -4.23 -6.56 -19.44
N SER A 110 -4.25 -7.03 -20.69
CA SER A 110 -5.43 -7.65 -21.30
C SER A 110 -5.60 -9.12 -20.89
N PRO A 111 -6.82 -9.61 -20.67
CA PRO A 111 -7.10 -11.02 -20.42
C PRO A 111 -6.67 -11.91 -21.62
N PRO A 112 -6.54 -13.24 -21.41
CA PRO A 112 -6.84 -13.96 -20.18
C PRO A 112 -5.76 -13.83 -19.13
N PHE A 113 -6.17 -13.90 -17.85
CA PHE A 113 -5.26 -13.94 -16.70
C PHE A 113 -5.18 -15.36 -16.15
N GLY A 114 -3.96 -15.82 -15.90
CA GLY A 114 -3.68 -17.04 -15.15
C GLY A 114 -3.35 -16.73 -13.70
N SER A 115 -2.99 -17.76 -12.92
CA SER A 115 -2.46 -17.56 -11.58
C SER A 115 -0.97 -17.28 -11.62
N ALA A 116 -0.50 -16.35 -10.78
CA ALA A 116 0.92 -16.05 -10.61
C ALA A 116 1.65 -17.22 -9.92
N PHE A 117 0.95 -17.92 -9.03
CA PHE A 117 1.53 -18.99 -8.21
C PHE A 117 0.91 -20.35 -8.53
N THR A 118 1.70 -21.39 -8.48
CA THR A 118 1.22 -22.77 -8.50
C THR A 118 0.60 -23.14 -7.15
N ALA A 119 -0.24 -24.19 -7.13
CA ALA A 119 -0.82 -24.71 -5.89
C ALA A 119 0.27 -25.18 -4.90
N GLN A 120 1.40 -25.69 -5.40
CA GLN A 120 2.53 -26.13 -4.60
C GLN A 120 3.22 -24.93 -3.92
N GLU A 121 3.39 -23.83 -4.61
CA GLU A 121 3.95 -22.59 -4.06
C GLU A 121 3.06 -21.98 -3.00
N VAL A 122 1.76 -21.88 -3.26
CA VAL A 122 0.78 -21.42 -2.26
C VAL A 122 0.87 -22.29 -1.00
N ALA A 123 0.89 -23.62 -1.16
CA ALA A 123 0.99 -24.55 -0.02
C ALA A 123 2.33 -24.39 0.73
N ALA A 124 3.44 -24.10 0.04
CA ALA A 124 4.73 -23.88 0.66
C ALA A 124 4.74 -22.56 1.47
N VAL A 125 4.21 -21.48 0.90
CA VAL A 125 4.09 -20.18 1.58
C VAL A 125 3.21 -20.31 2.82
N MET A 126 2.03 -20.95 2.72
CA MET A 126 1.12 -21.13 3.84
C MET A 126 1.77 -21.90 5.00
N ARG A 127 2.41 -23.04 4.71
CA ARG A 127 3.11 -23.83 5.74
C ARG A 127 4.27 -23.06 6.38
N TRP A 128 5.03 -22.32 5.56
CA TRP A 128 6.14 -21.51 6.06
C TRP A 128 5.64 -20.40 7.02
N ILE A 129 4.54 -19.73 6.68
CA ILE A 129 3.91 -18.74 7.58
C ILE A 129 3.46 -19.41 8.87
N GLU A 130 2.73 -20.54 8.80
CA GLU A 130 2.25 -21.28 9.99
C GLU A 130 3.40 -21.68 10.93
N GLN A 131 4.60 -21.90 10.40
CA GLN A 131 5.80 -22.26 11.17
C GLN A 131 6.54 -21.05 11.76
N GLY A 132 6.20 -19.83 11.37
CA GLY A 132 6.77 -18.61 11.93
C GLY A 132 7.35 -17.62 10.90
N GLY A 133 7.26 -17.93 9.63
CA GLY A 133 7.65 -17.01 8.55
C GLY A 133 6.76 -15.77 8.48
N ALA A 134 7.27 -14.69 7.94
CA ALA A 134 6.53 -13.44 7.81
C ALA A 134 6.32 -13.04 6.34
N LEU A 135 5.08 -12.68 5.98
CA LEU A 135 4.72 -12.26 4.62
C LEU A 135 4.34 -10.78 4.58
N PHE A 136 4.97 -10.03 3.67
CA PHE A 136 4.53 -8.70 3.23
C PHE A 136 4.00 -8.82 1.80
N LEU A 137 2.69 -8.68 1.61
CA LEU A 137 2.01 -8.88 0.33
C LEU A 137 1.39 -7.58 -0.16
N VAL A 138 1.69 -7.20 -1.39
CA VAL A 138 1.03 -6.11 -2.11
C VAL A 138 0.35 -6.65 -3.35
N ALA A 139 -0.94 -6.36 -3.49
CA ALA A 139 -1.69 -6.50 -4.72
C ALA A 139 -2.50 -5.22 -4.96
N ASP A 140 -2.02 -4.39 -5.85
CA ASP A 140 -2.59 -3.10 -6.20
C ASP A 140 -3.97 -3.24 -6.87
N HIS A 141 -4.31 -2.42 -7.83
CA HIS A 141 -5.54 -2.54 -8.63
C HIS A 141 -5.53 -3.74 -9.59
N THR A 142 -6.66 -4.00 -10.26
CA THR A 142 -6.74 -5.02 -11.32
C THR A 142 -5.58 -4.86 -12.33
N PRO A 143 -4.89 -5.93 -12.78
CA PRO A 143 -5.23 -7.34 -12.57
C PRO A 143 -4.49 -8.01 -11.41
N PHE A 144 -3.72 -7.25 -10.60
CA PHE A 144 -2.83 -7.84 -9.60
C PHE A 144 -3.56 -8.71 -8.58
N PRO A 145 -4.73 -8.30 -8.01
CA PRO A 145 -5.48 -9.18 -7.11
C PRO A 145 -5.95 -10.47 -7.79
N ARG A 146 -6.40 -10.37 -9.05
CA ARG A 146 -6.93 -11.50 -9.81
C ARG A 146 -5.91 -12.60 -10.06
N VAL A 147 -4.66 -12.22 -10.32
CA VAL A 147 -3.60 -13.20 -10.64
C VAL A 147 -2.99 -13.86 -9.41
N ILE A 148 -3.23 -13.33 -8.21
CA ILE A 148 -2.79 -13.92 -6.94
C ILE A 148 -3.94 -14.48 -6.10
N ASP A 149 -5.13 -14.60 -6.68
CA ASP A 149 -6.38 -15.00 -5.97
C ASP A 149 -6.24 -16.32 -5.21
N ASN A 150 -5.49 -17.28 -5.74
CA ASN A 150 -5.23 -18.53 -5.06
C ASN A 150 -4.47 -18.39 -3.73
N LEU A 151 -3.55 -17.45 -3.62
CA LEU A 151 -2.84 -17.16 -2.37
C LEU A 151 -3.72 -16.34 -1.41
N THR A 152 -4.41 -15.33 -1.92
CA THR A 152 -5.28 -14.47 -1.08
C THR A 152 -6.49 -15.26 -0.55
N THR A 153 -7.06 -16.15 -1.35
CA THR A 153 -8.10 -17.09 -0.91
C THR A 153 -7.60 -18.01 0.20
N ALA A 154 -6.37 -18.55 0.08
CA ALA A 154 -5.78 -19.38 1.14
C ALA A 154 -5.57 -18.59 2.45
N LEU A 155 -5.33 -17.29 2.37
CA LEU A 155 -5.25 -16.36 3.52
C LEU A 155 -6.63 -15.90 4.02
N GLY A 156 -7.71 -16.26 3.35
CA GLY A 156 -9.08 -15.83 3.70
C GLY A 156 -9.40 -14.39 3.29
N ILE A 157 -8.66 -13.82 2.35
CA ILE A 157 -8.77 -12.43 1.89
C ILE A 157 -9.51 -12.36 0.55
N GLU A 158 -10.51 -11.49 0.44
CA GLU A 158 -11.33 -11.28 -0.75
C GLU A 158 -11.11 -9.86 -1.30
N PHE A 159 -10.43 -9.73 -2.43
CA PHE A 159 -10.21 -8.43 -3.09
C PHE A 159 -11.40 -8.00 -3.96
N SER A 160 -11.58 -6.69 -4.09
CA SER A 160 -12.57 -6.11 -5.02
C SER A 160 -12.14 -6.22 -6.49
N ASP A 161 -10.87 -6.50 -6.74
CA ASP A 161 -10.25 -6.58 -8.07
C ASP A 161 -10.60 -5.37 -8.97
N GLY A 162 -10.52 -4.17 -8.43
CA GLY A 162 -10.89 -2.94 -9.13
C GLY A 162 -9.91 -1.80 -8.83
N HIS A 163 -10.40 -0.58 -9.02
CA HIS A 163 -9.65 0.65 -8.75
C HIS A 163 -10.40 1.48 -7.72
N VAL A 164 -9.73 1.85 -6.64
CA VAL A 164 -10.18 2.82 -5.64
C VAL A 164 -9.41 4.12 -5.83
N GLY A 165 -10.01 5.25 -5.49
CA GLY A 165 -9.33 6.55 -5.53
C GLY A 165 -8.27 6.70 -4.44
N ASN A 166 -7.50 7.79 -4.52
CA ASN A 166 -6.55 8.15 -3.47
C ASN A 166 -7.28 8.30 -2.12
N ALA A 167 -6.66 7.85 -1.04
CA ALA A 167 -7.21 7.97 0.29
C ALA A 167 -6.19 8.50 1.30
N HIS A 168 -6.71 9.14 2.35
CA HIS A 168 -5.97 9.50 3.55
C HIS A 168 -6.59 8.73 4.71
N PHE A 169 -5.75 8.10 5.50
CA PHE A 169 -6.16 7.37 6.69
C PHE A 169 -5.57 8.06 7.90
N SER A 170 -6.40 8.32 8.90
CA SER A 170 -5.98 8.98 10.13
C SER A 170 -6.58 8.33 11.37
N ILE A 171 -5.89 8.45 12.49
CA ILE A 171 -6.40 8.04 13.81
C ILE A 171 -7.64 8.87 14.16
N THR A 172 -7.62 10.17 13.83
CA THR A 172 -8.72 11.10 14.13
C THR A 172 -10.03 10.70 13.44
N ASP A 173 -9.95 10.26 12.17
CA ASP A 173 -11.11 9.85 11.39
C ASP A 173 -11.46 8.36 11.61
N GLN A 174 -10.71 7.67 12.47
CA GLN A 174 -10.87 6.24 12.74
C GLN A 174 -10.72 5.35 11.48
N THR A 175 -10.04 5.87 10.47
CA THR A 175 -9.71 5.15 9.23
C THR A 175 -8.32 4.49 9.30
N LEU A 176 -7.45 4.96 10.19
CA LEU A 176 -6.20 4.33 10.59
C LEU A 176 -6.39 3.68 11.96
N ALA A 177 -6.13 2.38 12.07
CA ALA A 177 -6.33 1.65 13.31
C ALA A 177 -5.30 2.03 14.39
N SER A 178 -5.75 2.07 15.65
CA SER A 178 -4.86 2.09 16.81
C SER A 178 -4.31 0.66 17.03
N HIS A 179 -3.08 0.44 16.64
CA HIS A 179 -2.40 -0.86 16.65
C HIS A 179 -0.93 -0.68 17.10
N ALA A 180 -0.24 -1.73 17.52
CA ALA A 180 1.19 -1.65 17.87
C ALA A 180 2.01 -0.97 16.74
N ILE A 181 1.71 -1.26 15.47
CA ILE A 181 2.36 -0.65 14.29
C ILE A 181 2.19 0.88 14.25
N THR A 182 1.02 1.40 14.58
CA THR A 182 0.73 2.84 14.50
C THR A 182 1.10 3.59 15.79
N LEU A 183 1.13 2.87 16.92
CA LEU A 183 1.48 3.40 18.23
C LEU A 183 2.98 3.32 18.51
N ALA A 184 3.73 2.46 17.83
CA ALA A 184 5.17 2.34 18.02
C ALA A 184 5.86 3.67 17.63
N SER A 185 6.86 4.05 18.44
CA SER A 185 7.70 5.20 18.08
C SER A 185 8.48 4.91 16.82
N VAL A 186 8.31 5.76 15.81
CA VAL A 186 9.13 5.69 14.60
C VAL A 186 10.57 6.07 14.97
N PRO A 187 11.61 5.37 14.48
CA PRO A 187 12.98 5.86 14.56
C PRO A 187 13.06 7.31 14.07
N ALA A 188 13.93 8.12 14.66
CA ALA A 188 13.99 9.56 14.39
C ALA A 188 14.09 9.85 12.88
N LEU A 189 13.00 10.26 12.27
CA LEU A 189 12.97 10.63 10.86
C LEU A 189 13.63 11.99 10.66
N ARG A 190 14.42 12.11 9.61
CA ARG A 190 15.03 13.41 9.23
C ARG A 190 13.91 14.36 8.79
N LYS A 191 13.77 15.50 9.48
CA LYS A 191 12.84 16.55 9.04
C LYS A 191 13.19 17.02 7.63
N LEU A 192 12.28 16.86 6.69
CA LEU A 192 12.45 17.41 5.34
C LEU A 192 12.54 18.95 5.43
N PRO A 193 13.48 19.60 4.73
CA PRO A 193 13.49 21.04 4.60
C PRO A 193 12.21 21.51 3.90
N GLY A 194 11.35 22.25 4.61
CA GLY A 194 10.12 22.82 4.06
C GLY A 194 8.80 22.22 4.54
N ALA A 195 8.80 21.17 5.39
CA ALA A 195 7.59 20.76 6.08
C ALA A 195 7.24 21.81 7.15
N THR A 196 6.43 22.80 6.75
CA THR A 196 5.84 23.75 7.70
C THR A 196 4.74 23.01 8.45
N SER A 197 4.94 22.76 9.73
CA SER A 197 3.88 22.34 10.63
C SER A 197 2.76 23.39 10.54
N MET A 198 1.61 23.00 10.00
CA MET A 198 0.42 23.83 10.04
C MET A 198 -0.21 23.76 11.45
N THR A 199 0.54 24.18 12.45
CA THR A 199 0.01 24.52 13.77
C THR A 199 -0.46 25.97 13.71
N GLY A 200 -1.79 26.16 13.75
CA GLY A 200 -2.34 27.44 14.14
C GLY A 200 -3.18 28.17 13.11
N PHE A 201 -4.41 27.74 12.88
CA PHE A 201 -5.49 28.70 12.67
C PHE A 201 -6.13 28.96 14.04
N GLY A 202 -5.64 29.98 14.72
CA GLY A 202 -6.27 30.54 15.88
C GLY A 202 -7.59 31.19 15.49
N VAL A 203 -8.71 30.54 15.78
CA VAL A 203 -10.02 31.17 15.83
C VAL A 203 -10.25 31.58 17.30
N THR A 204 -10.01 32.83 17.58
CA THR A 204 -10.47 33.46 18.81
C THR A 204 -11.99 33.67 18.72
N SER A 205 -12.74 32.82 19.40
CA SER A 205 -14.13 33.11 19.80
C SER A 205 -14.26 32.76 21.26
N ALA A 206 -14.33 33.77 22.06
CA ALA A 206 -14.70 33.70 23.48
C ALA A 206 -16.20 33.49 23.61
N VAL A 207 -16.64 32.34 24.17
CA VAL A 207 -17.84 32.25 25.06
C VAL A 207 -17.73 30.94 25.86
N GLY A 208 -17.69 31.08 27.19
CA GLY A 208 -18.30 30.29 28.26
C GLY A 208 -18.14 28.76 28.28
N GLY A 209 -17.27 28.28 29.16
CA GLY A 209 -17.47 27.22 30.14
C GLY A 209 -18.07 25.88 29.72
N ALA A 210 -17.21 24.94 29.34
CA ALA A 210 -17.28 23.53 29.74
C ALA A 210 -15.86 22.97 29.61
N ALA A 211 -15.33 22.32 30.64
CA ALA A 211 -14.02 21.71 30.61
C ALA A 211 -14.02 20.59 29.56
N SER A 212 -13.51 20.88 28.36
CA SER A 212 -13.15 19.88 27.39
C SER A 212 -11.94 19.14 27.95
N ALA A 213 -12.08 17.82 28.15
CA ALA A 213 -10.95 16.98 28.44
C ALA A 213 -9.91 17.23 27.33
N ALA A 214 -8.76 17.75 27.71
CA ALA A 214 -7.64 17.91 26.79
C ALA A 214 -7.33 16.54 26.23
N VAL A 215 -7.55 16.35 24.92
CA VAL A 215 -7.02 15.20 24.20
C VAL A 215 -5.49 15.35 24.32
N ALA A 216 -4.86 14.41 25.03
CA ALA A 216 -3.41 14.40 25.18
C ALA A 216 -2.80 14.38 23.78
N GLU A 217 -1.86 15.30 23.51
CA GLU A 217 -1.07 15.22 22.28
C GLU A 217 -0.39 13.85 22.23
N PRO A 218 -0.48 13.13 21.09
CA PRO A 218 0.16 11.83 20.97
C PRO A 218 1.69 11.99 21.16
N PRO A 219 2.36 10.99 21.75
CA PRO A 219 3.81 11.05 21.92
C PRO A 219 4.47 11.23 20.54
N SER A 220 5.47 12.10 20.48
CA SER A 220 6.23 12.38 19.26
C SER A 220 6.79 11.11 18.67
N GLY A 221 6.40 10.78 17.44
CA GLY A 221 6.86 9.59 16.71
C GLY A 221 5.78 8.56 16.38
N GLN A 222 4.53 8.73 16.80
CA GLN A 222 3.42 7.88 16.37
C GLN A 222 3.00 8.16 14.92
N ILE A 223 2.45 7.13 14.27
CA ILE A 223 1.85 7.27 12.94
C ILE A 223 0.43 7.82 13.09
N GLU A 224 0.25 9.09 12.83
CA GLU A 224 -1.05 9.76 12.95
C GLU A 224 -1.89 9.65 11.69
N GLN A 225 -1.21 9.59 10.55
CA GLN A 225 -1.84 9.50 9.23
C GLN A 225 -0.94 8.81 8.23
N VAL A 226 -1.55 8.17 7.23
CA VAL A 226 -0.87 7.64 6.04
C VAL A 226 -1.70 7.96 4.80
N ARG A 227 -1.04 7.96 3.64
CA ARG A 227 -1.68 8.26 2.36
C ARG A 227 -1.47 7.14 1.38
N SER A 228 -2.57 6.73 0.69
CA SER A 228 -2.54 5.88 -0.51
C SER A 228 -2.81 6.69 -1.78
N PHE A 229 -2.43 6.13 -2.93
CA PHE A 229 -2.45 6.81 -4.23
C PHE A 229 -3.33 6.09 -5.25
N GLY A 230 -4.22 5.25 -4.79
CA GLY A 230 -5.12 4.44 -5.61
C GLY A 230 -5.27 3.02 -5.06
N GLY A 231 -5.02 2.04 -5.92
CA GLY A 231 -5.07 0.63 -5.55
C GLY A 231 -6.44 0.00 -5.62
N SER A 232 -6.67 -1.05 -4.86
CA SER A 232 -7.94 -1.73 -4.71
C SER A 232 -8.42 -1.74 -3.25
N ALA A 233 -9.30 -2.64 -2.91
CA ALA A 233 -9.78 -2.86 -1.55
C ALA A 233 -10.01 -4.35 -1.32
N PHE A 234 -10.00 -4.79 -0.07
CA PHE A 234 -10.28 -6.18 0.28
C PHE A 234 -11.03 -6.31 1.61
N LYS A 235 -11.74 -7.43 1.73
CA LYS A 235 -12.30 -7.88 3.01
C LYS A 235 -11.26 -8.71 3.74
N VAL A 236 -11.20 -8.56 5.05
CA VAL A 236 -10.29 -9.31 5.91
C VAL A 236 -10.99 -10.50 6.55
N PRO A 237 -10.30 -11.62 6.81
CA PRO A 237 -10.86 -12.74 7.57
C PRO A 237 -11.04 -12.39 9.05
N ASP A 238 -11.81 -13.20 9.74
CA ASP A 238 -11.96 -13.12 11.20
C ASP A 238 -10.58 -13.22 11.88
N GLY A 239 -10.37 -12.36 12.88
CA GLY A 239 -9.09 -12.29 13.62
C GLY A 239 -8.01 -11.42 12.97
N ALA A 240 -8.19 -10.94 11.74
CA ALA A 240 -7.32 -9.94 11.15
C ALA A 240 -7.66 -8.52 11.65
N THR A 241 -6.66 -7.64 11.65
CA THR A 241 -6.84 -6.22 11.95
C THR A 241 -6.74 -5.40 10.67
N SER A 242 -7.81 -4.72 10.27
CA SER A 242 -7.74 -3.68 9.24
C SER A 242 -6.97 -2.49 9.80
N LEU A 243 -5.79 -2.22 9.26
CA LEU A 243 -5.00 -1.05 9.61
C LEU A 243 -5.50 0.20 8.89
N LEU A 244 -5.89 0.05 7.62
CA LEU A 244 -6.32 1.11 6.73
C LEU A 244 -7.74 0.79 6.26
N THR A 245 -8.75 1.41 6.87
CA THR A 245 -10.16 1.16 6.55
C THR A 245 -10.71 2.29 5.69
N LEU A 246 -11.26 1.94 4.54
CA LEU A 246 -11.85 2.90 3.62
C LEU A 246 -13.09 3.56 4.25
N GLY A 247 -13.14 4.88 4.15
CA GLY A 247 -14.21 5.68 4.71
C GLY A 247 -15.52 5.61 3.91
N PRO A 248 -16.58 6.29 4.42
CA PRO A 248 -17.89 6.31 3.78
C PRO A 248 -17.85 6.80 2.33
N GLY A 249 -18.59 6.13 1.46
CA GLY A 249 -18.70 6.46 0.04
C GLY A 249 -17.56 5.96 -0.82
N ALA A 250 -16.61 5.21 -0.27
CA ALA A 250 -15.55 4.57 -1.05
C ALA A 250 -16.14 3.59 -2.07
N THR A 251 -15.64 3.67 -3.30
CA THR A 251 -16.13 2.86 -4.41
C THR A 251 -14.96 2.27 -5.18
N SER A 252 -15.03 0.98 -5.49
CA SER A 252 -14.13 0.30 -6.40
C SER A 252 -14.75 0.23 -7.79
N VAL A 253 -14.02 0.68 -8.79
CA VAL A 253 -14.38 0.58 -10.21
C VAL A 253 -13.71 -0.67 -10.77
N THR A 254 -14.49 -1.63 -11.27
CA THR A 254 -14.02 -2.98 -11.63
C THR A 254 -14.11 -3.24 -13.13
N PRO A 255 -13.19 -2.70 -13.95
CA PRO A 255 -13.20 -2.94 -15.39
C PRO A 255 -12.69 -4.35 -15.72
N ASP A 256 -13.22 -4.96 -16.77
CA ASP A 256 -12.73 -6.24 -17.29
C ASP A 256 -11.30 -6.15 -17.84
N ILE A 257 -10.98 -5.03 -18.47
CA ILE A 257 -9.64 -4.69 -18.94
C ILE A 257 -9.13 -3.50 -18.13
N PRO A 258 -7.99 -3.63 -17.45
CA PRO A 258 -7.43 -2.56 -16.62
C PRO A 258 -7.38 -1.22 -17.36
N PHE A 259 -7.75 -0.15 -16.67
CA PHE A 259 -7.81 1.24 -17.15
C PHE A 259 -8.85 1.54 -18.24
N GLN A 260 -9.57 0.54 -18.76
CA GLN A 260 -10.65 0.75 -19.72
C GLN A 260 -11.98 0.94 -18.99
N VAL A 261 -12.22 2.16 -18.52
CA VAL A 261 -13.44 2.51 -17.79
C VAL A 261 -14.44 3.13 -18.72
N THR A 262 -15.66 2.57 -18.73
CA THR A 262 -16.82 3.09 -19.49
C THR A 262 -17.95 3.49 -18.53
N ALA A 263 -19.06 4.02 -19.08
CA ALA A 263 -20.24 4.32 -18.28
C ALA A 263 -20.86 3.07 -17.64
N ASP A 264 -20.71 1.92 -18.28
CA ASP A 264 -21.27 0.63 -17.86
C ASP A 264 -20.29 -0.19 -16.98
N THR A 265 -19.08 0.32 -16.72
CA THR A 265 -18.11 -0.37 -15.87
C THR A 265 -18.68 -0.53 -14.46
N PRO A 266 -18.72 -1.76 -13.90
CA PRO A 266 -19.27 -2.01 -12.58
C PRO A 266 -18.58 -1.19 -11.50
N ARG A 267 -19.36 -0.79 -10.51
CA ARG A 267 -18.89 -0.07 -9.32
C ARG A 267 -19.40 -0.80 -8.08
N VAL A 268 -18.48 -1.11 -7.19
CA VAL A 268 -18.76 -1.81 -5.93
C VAL A 268 -18.53 -0.82 -4.78
N ALA A 269 -19.50 -0.69 -3.89
CA ALA A 269 -19.31 0.04 -2.63
C ALA A 269 -18.31 -0.74 -1.77
N VAL A 270 -17.24 -0.07 -1.33
CA VAL A 270 -16.15 -0.66 -0.55
C VAL A 270 -15.88 0.14 0.73
N ASP A 271 -16.85 0.94 1.17
CA ASP A 271 -16.80 1.56 2.49
C ASP A 271 -16.72 0.49 3.59
N GLY A 272 -15.82 0.70 4.54
CA GLY A 272 -15.51 -0.29 5.58
C GLY A 272 -14.58 -1.43 5.13
N TRP A 273 -14.24 -1.56 3.86
CA TRP A 273 -13.22 -2.52 3.41
C TRP A 273 -11.82 -2.00 3.72
N SER A 274 -10.85 -2.89 3.70
CA SER A 274 -9.45 -2.59 4.01
C SER A 274 -8.64 -2.24 2.76
N GLN A 275 -7.69 -1.30 2.89
CA GLN A 275 -6.55 -1.15 1.97
C GLN A 275 -5.24 -1.63 2.58
N GLY A 276 -5.20 -1.92 3.87
CA GLY A 276 -4.05 -2.48 4.56
C GLY A 276 -4.49 -3.21 5.82
N ALA A 277 -4.04 -4.44 6.00
CA ALA A 277 -4.40 -5.27 7.14
C ALA A 277 -3.24 -6.16 7.58
N VAL A 278 -3.31 -6.60 8.82
CA VAL A 278 -2.39 -7.56 9.40
C VAL A 278 -3.14 -8.71 10.06
N LEU A 279 -2.53 -9.89 10.04
CA LEU A 279 -3.05 -11.06 10.72
C LEU A 279 -1.92 -11.96 11.23
N GLU A 280 -2.18 -12.70 12.28
CA GLU A 280 -1.32 -13.78 12.75
C GLU A 280 -1.89 -15.11 12.23
N LEU A 281 -1.03 -15.95 11.66
CA LEU A 281 -1.38 -17.25 11.13
C LEU A 281 -0.41 -18.31 11.67
N GLY A 282 -0.90 -19.19 12.54
CA GLY A 282 -0.04 -20.12 13.26
C GLY A 282 0.98 -19.37 14.13
N LYS A 283 2.27 -19.50 13.82
CA LYS A 283 3.34 -18.77 14.48
C LYS A 283 3.83 -17.55 13.69
N GLY A 284 3.37 -17.39 12.45
CA GLY A 284 3.81 -16.34 11.54
C GLY A 284 2.93 -15.12 11.56
N ARG A 285 3.35 -14.10 10.82
CA ARG A 285 2.65 -12.82 10.67
C ARG A 285 2.53 -12.45 9.19
N VAL A 286 1.40 -11.86 8.82
CA VAL A 286 1.12 -11.43 7.46
C VAL A 286 0.67 -9.98 7.48
N ALA A 287 1.24 -9.17 6.60
CA ALA A 287 0.78 -7.83 6.28
C ALA A 287 0.37 -7.79 4.81
N VAL A 288 -0.85 -7.34 4.52
CA VAL A 288 -1.40 -7.29 3.17
C VAL A 288 -1.84 -5.87 2.86
N PHE A 289 -1.49 -5.39 1.67
CA PHE A 289 -1.86 -4.07 1.19
C PHE A 289 -2.44 -4.13 -0.22
N ALA A 290 -3.52 -3.40 -0.42
CA ALA A 290 -4.21 -3.25 -1.71
C ALA A 290 -3.69 -2.02 -2.50
N GLU A 291 -2.56 -1.48 -2.09
CA GLU A 291 -1.94 -0.31 -2.71
C GLU A 291 -0.43 -0.34 -2.50
N GLY A 292 0.33 -0.25 -3.58
CA GLY A 292 1.78 -0.38 -3.54
C GLY A 292 2.54 0.94 -3.60
N MET A 293 1.94 1.99 -4.17
CA MET A 293 2.65 3.26 -4.37
C MET A 293 2.99 3.96 -3.06
N MET A 294 2.18 3.75 -2.01
CA MET A 294 2.41 4.33 -0.67
C MET A 294 3.76 3.94 -0.05
N PHE A 295 4.33 2.81 -0.48
CA PHE A 295 5.62 2.29 -0.01
C PHE A 295 6.74 2.49 -1.03
N SER A 296 6.49 3.23 -2.09
CA SER A 296 7.47 3.60 -3.11
C SER A 296 7.82 5.09 -3.03
N SER A 297 8.75 5.51 -3.84
CA SER A 297 8.94 6.90 -4.21
C SER A 297 9.11 6.96 -5.71
N GLN A 298 8.14 7.55 -6.38
CA GLN A 298 8.08 7.60 -7.83
C GLN A 298 7.92 9.04 -8.32
N ARG A 299 8.40 9.30 -9.53
CA ARG A 299 8.24 10.56 -10.24
C ARG A 299 7.68 10.32 -11.63
N ASP A 300 6.63 11.06 -11.99
CA ASP A 300 6.19 11.15 -13.37
C ASP A 300 7.18 11.98 -14.18
N THR A 301 7.77 11.39 -15.22
CA THR A 301 8.84 12.01 -16.01
C THR A 301 8.36 13.15 -16.88
N SER A 302 7.06 13.22 -17.17
CA SER A 302 6.47 14.28 -18.00
C SER A 302 6.10 15.52 -17.21
N SER A 303 5.53 15.35 -16.03
CA SER A 303 5.05 16.44 -15.17
C SER A 303 5.99 16.77 -14.01
N GLY A 304 6.93 15.89 -13.69
CA GLY A 304 7.77 15.98 -12.49
C GLY A 304 7.02 15.71 -11.18
N LYS A 305 5.73 15.34 -11.24
CA LYS A 305 4.92 15.08 -10.05
C LYS A 305 5.45 13.86 -9.29
N LYS A 306 5.57 14.02 -7.97
CA LYS A 306 6.03 12.95 -7.07
C LYS A 306 4.86 12.19 -6.46
N TYR A 307 5.07 10.89 -6.23
CA TYR A 307 4.13 9.97 -5.62
C TYR A 307 4.85 9.09 -4.59
N GLY A 308 4.10 8.58 -3.63
CA GLY A 308 4.66 7.70 -2.61
C GLY A 308 5.22 8.45 -1.40
N MET A 309 6.21 7.88 -0.73
CA MET A 309 6.72 8.34 0.56
C MET A 309 7.24 9.78 0.60
N ASN A 310 7.66 10.35 -0.53
CA ASN A 310 8.13 11.74 -0.62
C ASN A 310 7.08 12.73 -1.14
N SER A 311 5.81 12.35 -1.15
CA SER A 311 4.69 13.22 -1.54
C SER A 311 4.10 13.94 -0.34
N ALA A 312 3.52 15.11 -0.58
CA ALA A 312 2.77 15.85 0.45
C ALA A 312 1.61 14.99 1.01
N GLY A 313 1.46 14.94 2.32
CA GLY A 313 0.48 14.14 3.04
C GLY A 313 0.87 12.66 3.22
N ALA A 314 2.07 12.27 2.83
CA ALA A 314 2.63 10.93 3.00
C ALA A 314 3.87 10.93 3.93
N GLU A 315 4.01 11.96 4.74
CA GLU A 315 5.19 12.18 5.60
C GLU A 315 5.42 11.02 6.59
N HIS A 316 4.36 10.29 6.95
CA HIS A 316 4.45 9.14 7.86
C HIS A 316 4.53 7.79 7.14
N ASN A 317 4.44 7.74 5.81
CA ASN A 317 4.41 6.47 5.08
C ASN A 317 5.71 5.66 5.25
N GLU A 318 6.87 6.32 5.26
CA GLU A 318 8.16 5.64 5.51
C GLU A 318 8.21 5.02 6.92
N GLY A 319 7.83 5.78 7.93
CA GLY A 319 7.76 5.29 9.30
C GLY A 319 6.74 4.16 9.47
N PHE A 320 5.60 4.26 8.78
CA PHE A 320 4.59 3.20 8.77
C PHE A 320 5.14 1.91 8.17
N LEU A 321 5.86 1.99 7.03
CA LEU A 321 6.55 0.85 6.45
C LEU A 321 7.51 0.20 7.44
N LEU A 322 8.38 0.98 8.07
CA LEU A 322 9.37 0.47 9.03
C LEU A 322 8.71 -0.22 10.24
N ASN A 323 7.60 0.32 10.73
CA ASN A 323 6.87 -0.29 11.84
C ASN A 323 6.14 -1.58 11.41
N VAL A 324 5.58 -1.65 10.19
CA VAL A 324 5.02 -2.89 9.64
C VAL A 324 6.08 -3.98 9.55
N MET A 325 7.25 -3.64 9.01
CA MET A 325 8.35 -4.59 8.86
C MET A 325 8.90 -5.07 10.20
N ALA A 326 9.01 -4.17 11.18
CA ALA A 326 9.42 -4.53 12.54
C ALA A 326 8.40 -5.45 13.22
N TRP A 327 7.11 -5.16 13.06
CA TRP A 327 6.05 -6.00 13.57
C TRP A 327 6.12 -7.40 12.96
N LEU A 328 6.39 -7.53 11.67
CA LEU A 328 6.52 -8.82 10.99
C LEU A 328 7.60 -9.71 11.62
N VAL A 329 8.74 -9.16 12.03
CA VAL A 329 9.84 -9.91 12.68
C VAL A 329 9.81 -9.86 14.21
N ARG A 330 8.70 -9.40 14.80
CA ARG A 330 8.53 -9.31 16.27
C ARG A 330 9.60 -8.46 16.96
N ALA A 331 10.02 -7.38 16.32
CA ALA A 331 10.96 -6.39 16.84
C ALA A 331 10.24 -5.10 17.31
N ASP A 332 8.95 -5.20 17.59
CA ASP A 332 8.03 -4.16 18.05
C ASP A 332 8.04 -3.97 19.59
#